data_29cc6734cd23aa8e7f2c69e66b89d850
#
_entry.id   29cc6734cd23aa8e7f2c69e66b89d850
#
_cell.length_a   1.000
_cell.length_b   1.000
_cell.length_c   1.000
_cell.angle_alpha   90.00
_cell.angle_beta   90.00
_cell.angle_gamma   90.00
#
_symmetry.space_group_name_H-M   'P 1'
#
loop_
_entity.id
_entity.type
_entity.pdbx_description
1 polymer ?
#
loop_
_entity_poly.entity_id
_entity_poly.type
_entity_poly.pdbx_seq_one_letter_code
_entity_poly.pdbx_strand_id
1 'polypeptide(L)'
;MAGALAAPLFGQLQAHATAQGRSLITIEEGWVQVDWTEDALAQLARFGGTPFAVEPAAIVDADRHNVRLPLRSARVDSSFTDGEGAVEGGFGVQNDEHRVVLERITRGSGDPRAFAERTVDGQLYPRAPISTGDVSEGRVTVEPGVPAVPPLPGKPAVVRVTGIPVRPTQETLDVFQEVLGEPVFTTDTVIAHVSGEGSYWPVPERGADHPPSSLLK
;
A
#
# COMPACT_ATOMS: atom_id res chain seq x y z
N MET A 1 -4.78 25.56 -50.78
CA MET A 1 -6.15 25.56 -50.28
C MET A 1 -6.26 24.61 -49.09
N ALA A 2 -6.68 25.21 -48.00
CA ALA A 2 -7.28 24.64 -46.81
C ALA A 2 -6.55 23.46 -46.13
N GLY A 3 -5.83 23.75 -45.16
CA GLY A 3 -5.52 23.29 -43.89
C GLY A 3 -6.73 22.96 -43.00
N ALA A 4 -6.68 21.83 -42.39
CA ALA A 4 -7.53 21.51 -41.24
C ALA A 4 -6.63 21.12 -40.06
N LEU A 5 -6.59 22.00 -39.10
CA LEU A 5 -6.02 21.84 -37.77
C LEU A 5 -6.86 20.80 -37.00
N ALA A 6 -6.27 19.69 -36.65
CA ALA A 6 -6.80 18.81 -35.63
C ALA A 6 -6.22 19.20 -34.28
N ALA A 7 -7.02 19.87 -33.45
CA ALA A 7 -6.69 20.14 -32.06
C ALA A 7 -6.67 18.84 -31.24
N PRO A 8 -5.74 18.68 -30.31
CA PRO A 8 -5.74 17.53 -29.42
C PRO A 8 -6.82 17.69 -28.35
N LEU A 9 -7.71 16.72 -28.30
CA LEU A 9 -8.67 16.52 -27.21
C LEU A 9 -7.93 16.07 -25.94
N PHE A 10 -7.25 17.00 -25.27
CA PHE A 10 -6.88 16.90 -23.87
C PHE A 10 -8.00 17.52 -23.03
N GLY A 11 -8.99 16.79 -22.76
CA GLY A 11 -10.07 17.24 -21.91
C GLY A 11 -11.06 16.12 -21.73
N GLN A 12 -10.98 15.45 -20.59
CA GLN A 12 -12.03 14.74 -19.87
C GLN A 12 -11.57 13.37 -19.33
N LEU A 13 -10.63 13.42 -18.39
CA LEU A 13 -10.43 12.35 -17.42
C LEU A 13 -10.45 12.92 -15.98
N GLN A 14 -11.36 13.87 -15.76
CA GLN A 14 -11.70 14.40 -14.43
C GLN A 14 -13.19 14.23 -14.15
N ALA A 15 -13.71 13.07 -14.38
CA ALA A 15 -15.06 12.77 -13.94
C ALA A 15 -15.14 11.29 -13.71
N HIS A 16 -15.06 10.91 -12.44
CA HIS A 16 -15.81 9.83 -11.82
C HIS A 16 -15.28 9.50 -10.41
N ALA A 17 -14.92 10.55 -9.67
CA ALA A 17 -14.70 10.42 -8.22
C ALA A 17 -15.91 10.97 -7.45
N THR A 18 -17.11 10.71 -7.94
CA THR A 18 -18.36 10.99 -7.21
C THR A 18 -19.20 9.74 -7.15
N ALA A 19 -18.63 8.69 -6.62
CA ALA A 19 -19.39 7.54 -6.20
C ALA A 19 -19.32 7.44 -4.68
N GLN A 20 -20.42 7.75 -4.03
CA GLN A 20 -20.71 7.48 -2.63
C GLN A 20 -19.86 8.29 -1.65
N GLY A 21 -20.48 9.19 -0.90
CA GLY A 21 -19.94 10.09 0.12
C GLY A 21 -19.23 9.39 1.30
N ARG A 22 -18.23 8.56 1.02
CA ARG A 22 -17.30 8.03 1.99
C ARG A 22 -16.31 9.13 2.33
N SER A 23 -16.32 9.57 3.56
CA SER A 23 -15.29 10.47 4.07
C SER A 23 -13.94 9.75 3.98
N LEU A 24 -13.00 10.31 3.21
CA LEU A 24 -11.64 9.80 3.14
C LEU A 24 -10.82 10.42 4.26
N ILE A 25 -10.11 9.58 5.00
CA ILE A 25 -9.16 9.95 6.04
C ILE A 25 -7.77 9.94 5.42
N THR A 26 -7.05 11.06 5.51
CA THR A 26 -5.64 11.12 5.12
C THR A 26 -4.78 10.64 6.27
N ILE A 27 -3.92 9.67 6.01
CA ILE A 27 -2.87 9.22 6.91
C ILE A 27 -1.65 10.09 6.69
N GLU A 28 -1.15 10.75 7.73
CA GLU A 28 -0.06 11.72 7.64
C GLU A 28 1.30 11.09 7.82
N GLU A 29 1.41 10.17 8.76
CA GLU A 29 2.64 9.44 9.08
C GLU A 29 2.33 7.97 9.28
N GLY A 30 3.26 7.11 8.90
CA GLY A 30 3.08 5.68 9.09
C GLY A 30 4.12 4.82 8.38
N TRP A 31 3.90 3.54 8.46
CA TRP A 31 4.73 2.53 7.82
C TRP A 31 3.89 1.33 7.39
N VAL A 32 4.44 0.59 6.44
CA VAL A 32 3.97 -0.74 6.02
C VAL A 32 5.10 -1.74 6.24
N GLN A 33 4.80 -2.89 6.80
CA GLN A 33 5.77 -3.97 7.03
C GLN A 33 5.34 -5.23 6.29
N VAL A 34 6.29 -5.84 5.63
CA VAL A 34 6.16 -7.13 4.94
C VAL A 34 6.84 -8.18 5.81
N ASP A 35 6.03 -9.08 6.35
CA ASP A 35 6.48 -10.20 7.19
C ASP A 35 6.42 -11.47 6.35
N TRP A 36 7.57 -11.95 5.88
CA TRP A 36 7.66 -13.16 5.07
C TRP A 36 7.20 -14.39 5.85
N THR A 37 6.49 -15.30 5.17
CA THR A 37 6.16 -16.59 5.77
C THR A 37 7.41 -17.48 5.84
N GLU A 38 7.46 -18.38 6.82
CA GLU A 38 8.56 -19.35 6.94
C GLU A 38 8.66 -20.23 5.69
N ASP A 39 7.52 -20.63 5.14
CA ASP A 39 7.47 -21.44 3.91
C ASP A 39 8.02 -20.66 2.70
N ALA A 40 7.72 -19.37 2.59
CA ALA A 40 8.25 -18.53 1.52
C ALA A 40 9.77 -18.36 1.64
N LEU A 41 10.27 -18.10 2.83
CA LEU A 41 11.72 -18.01 3.07
C LEU A 41 12.43 -19.34 2.79
N ALA A 42 11.85 -20.46 3.22
CA ALA A 42 12.41 -21.80 2.94
C ALA A 42 12.44 -22.09 1.44
N GLN A 43 11.42 -21.69 0.70
CA GLN A 43 11.41 -21.86 -0.75
C GLN A 43 12.44 -20.95 -1.44
N LEU A 44 12.54 -19.69 -1.08
CA LEU A 44 13.56 -18.77 -1.59
C LEU A 44 14.99 -19.29 -1.31
N ALA A 45 15.23 -19.80 -0.10
CA ALA A 45 16.53 -20.34 0.29
C ALA A 45 16.98 -21.55 -0.55
N ARG A 46 16.04 -22.34 -1.10
CA ARG A 46 16.36 -23.45 -2.02
C ARG A 46 17.05 -22.97 -3.30
N PHE A 47 16.81 -21.71 -3.69
CA PHE A 47 17.43 -21.05 -4.86
C PHE A 47 18.53 -20.07 -4.44
N GLY A 48 18.99 -20.13 -3.18
CA GLY A 48 19.94 -19.18 -2.63
C GLY A 48 19.37 -17.76 -2.47
N GLY A 49 18.06 -17.61 -2.62
CA GLY A 49 17.39 -16.32 -2.58
C GLY A 49 17.29 -15.76 -1.15
N THR A 50 17.68 -14.50 -0.99
CA THR A 50 17.60 -13.77 0.28
C THR A 50 16.85 -12.46 0.06
N PRO A 51 15.79 -12.18 0.84
CA PRO A 51 15.13 -10.87 0.80
C PRO A 51 16.04 -9.77 1.32
N PHE A 52 15.91 -8.57 0.74
CA PHE A 52 16.62 -7.37 1.16
C PHE A 52 15.72 -6.13 1.06
N ALA A 53 16.09 -5.05 1.75
CA ALA A 53 15.42 -3.75 1.68
C ALA A 53 16.19 -2.77 0.77
N VAL A 54 15.45 -1.83 0.17
CA VAL A 54 15.97 -0.69 -0.60
C VAL A 54 15.60 0.59 0.12
N GLU A 55 16.59 1.38 0.50
CA GLU A 55 16.39 2.63 1.25
C GLU A 55 15.32 3.55 0.63
N PRO A 56 14.50 4.22 1.47
CA PRO A 56 14.55 4.31 2.92
C PRO A 56 13.87 3.15 3.66
N ALA A 57 13.43 2.07 2.96
CA ALA A 57 12.96 0.86 3.64
C ALA A 57 14.13 0.17 4.38
N ALA A 58 13.80 -0.57 5.43
CA ALA A 58 14.79 -1.23 6.28
C ALA A 58 14.36 -2.64 6.68
N ILE A 59 15.34 -3.53 6.87
CA ILE A 59 15.11 -4.80 7.54
C ILE A 59 14.92 -4.53 9.03
N VAL A 60 13.80 -4.98 9.59
CA VAL A 60 13.46 -4.80 11.02
C VAL A 60 13.59 -6.08 11.85
N ASP A 61 13.74 -7.21 11.17
CA ASP A 61 14.01 -8.51 11.77
C ASP A 61 15.00 -9.25 10.86
N ALA A 62 16.25 -9.34 11.31
CA ALA A 62 17.34 -9.89 10.52
C ALA A 62 17.16 -11.39 10.24
N ASP A 63 16.58 -12.14 11.17
CA ASP A 63 16.41 -13.59 11.04
C ASP A 63 15.27 -13.94 10.06
N ARG A 64 14.24 -13.08 10.01
CA ARG A 64 13.06 -13.25 9.16
C ARG A 64 13.07 -12.38 7.91
N HIS A 65 14.06 -11.51 7.77
CA HIS A 65 14.17 -10.54 6.67
C HIS A 65 12.91 -9.68 6.47
N ASN A 66 12.19 -9.38 7.57
CA ASN A 66 11.00 -8.54 7.51
C ASN A 66 11.39 -7.13 7.10
N VAL A 67 10.67 -6.58 6.13
CA VAL A 67 10.96 -5.26 5.56
C VAL A 67 9.92 -4.26 6.02
N ARG A 68 10.36 -3.12 6.55
CA ARG A 68 9.51 -1.99 6.87
C ARG A 68 9.75 -0.85 5.89
N LEU A 69 8.67 -0.37 5.28
CA LEU A 69 8.65 0.71 4.31
C LEU A 69 7.94 1.92 4.92
N PRO A 70 8.55 3.10 4.93
CA PRO A 70 7.88 4.34 5.31
C PRO A 70 6.68 4.61 4.38
N LEU A 71 5.61 5.12 4.95
CA LEU A 71 4.45 5.53 4.18
C LEU A 71 4.72 6.89 3.53
N ARG A 72 4.59 6.98 2.22
CA ARG A 72 4.70 8.23 1.46
C ARG A 72 3.39 8.99 1.47
N SER A 73 2.29 8.28 1.28
CA SER A 73 0.94 8.81 1.29
C SER A 73 -0.05 7.68 1.48
N ALA A 74 -1.15 7.93 2.20
CA ALA A 74 -2.29 7.05 2.19
C ALA A 74 -3.59 7.81 2.46
N ARG A 75 -4.67 7.28 1.88
CA ARG A 75 -6.04 7.67 2.17
C ARG A 75 -6.85 6.40 2.37
N VAL A 76 -7.66 6.40 3.39
CA VAL A 76 -8.51 5.26 3.74
C VAL A 76 -9.94 5.73 3.92
N ASP A 77 -10.89 4.86 3.68
CA ASP A 77 -12.29 5.15 4.00
C ASP A 77 -12.50 5.19 5.52
N SER A 78 -13.58 5.80 5.96
CA SER A 78 -13.88 5.94 7.40
C SER A 78 -14.15 4.62 8.11
N SER A 79 -14.36 3.53 7.38
CA SER A 79 -14.52 2.18 7.91
C SER A 79 -13.20 1.38 7.91
N PHE A 80 -12.12 1.94 7.34
CA PHE A 80 -10.81 1.29 7.17
C PHE A 80 -10.88 -0.05 6.43
N THR A 81 -11.84 -0.20 5.53
CA THR A 81 -12.03 -1.40 4.72
C THR A 81 -11.41 -1.27 3.34
N ASP A 82 -11.18 -0.05 2.89
CA ASP A 82 -10.58 0.25 1.60
C ASP A 82 -9.70 1.49 1.69
N GLY A 83 -8.72 1.57 0.80
CA GLY A 83 -7.81 2.70 0.75
C GLY A 83 -6.82 2.62 -0.39
N GLU A 84 -6.18 3.76 -0.63
CA GLU A 84 -5.08 3.91 -1.57
C GLU A 84 -3.83 4.38 -0.84
N GLY A 85 -2.67 4.03 -1.36
CA GLY A 85 -1.42 4.46 -0.74
C GLY A 85 -0.19 4.18 -1.58
N ALA A 86 0.89 4.82 -1.16
CA ALA A 86 2.22 4.63 -1.70
C ALA A 86 3.24 4.58 -0.56
N VAL A 87 4.27 3.78 -0.71
CA VAL A 87 5.39 3.69 0.22
C VAL A 87 6.67 4.24 -0.40
N GLU A 88 7.65 4.54 0.44
CA GLU A 88 8.99 4.95 0.04
C GLU A 88 9.96 3.78 0.11
N GLY A 89 10.98 3.81 -0.75
CA GLY A 89 11.93 2.71 -0.88
C GLY A 89 11.32 1.51 -1.58
N GLY A 90 11.81 0.35 -1.21
CA GLY A 90 11.39 -0.90 -1.82
C GLY A 90 11.95 -2.12 -1.11
N PHE A 91 11.79 -3.25 -1.74
CA PHE A 91 12.41 -4.50 -1.32
C PHE A 91 12.65 -5.40 -2.52
N GLY A 92 13.39 -6.44 -2.32
CA GLY A 92 13.67 -7.40 -3.38
C GLY A 92 14.15 -8.73 -2.85
N VAL A 93 14.50 -9.59 -3.79
CA VAL A 93 15.15 -10.88 -3.54
C VAL A 93 16.40 -10.96 -4.39
N GLN A 94 17.48 -11.45 -3.82
CA GLN A 94 18.73 -11.66 -4.54
C GLN A 94 19.36 -13.01 -4.19
N ASN A 95 20.09 -13.57 -5.14
CA ASN A 95 21.02 -14.67 -4.94
C ASN A 95 22.40 -14.30 -5.55
N ASP A 96 23.29 -15.26 -5.72
CA ASP A 96 24.64 -15.01 -6.25
C ASP A 96 24.64 -14.57 -7.72
N GLU A 97 23.59 -14.89 -8.49
CA GLU A 97 23.50 -14.66 -9.93
C GLU A 97 22.53 -13.55 -10.32
N HIS A 98 21.45 -13.41 -9.53
CA HIS A 98 20.32 -12.56 -9.89
C HIS A 98 19.87 -11.67 -8.76
N ARG A 99 19.31 -10.51 -9.15
CA ARG A 99 18.73 -9.52 -8.23
C ARG A 99 17.42 -8.96 -8.78
N VAL A 100 16.32 -9.20 -8.09
CA VAL A 100 14.99 -8.63 -8.39
C VAL A 100 14.68 -7.56 -7.36
N VAL A 101 14.35 -6.36 -7.82
CA VAL A 101 14.01 -5.19 -7.00
C VAL A 101 12.60 -4.73 -7.30
N LEU A 102 11.83 -4.40 -6.27
CA LEU A 102 10.48 -3.84 -6.34
C LEU A 102 10.48 -2.48 -5.67
N GLU A 103 10.20 -1.43 -6.43
CA GLU A 103 10.17 -0.04 -5.95
C GLU A 103 8.91 0.68 -6.41
N ARG A 104 8.69 1.89 -5.86
CA ARG A 104 7.51 2.71 -6.16
C ARG A 104 6.21 1.94 -5.99
N ILE A 105 6.15 1.22 -4.89
CA ILE A 105 5.02 0.35 -4.59
C ILE A 105 3.80 1.21 -4.23
N THR A 106 2.68 0.94 -4.89
CA THR A 106 1.40 1.61 -4.61
C THR A 106 0.25 0.63 -4.66
N ARG A 107 -0.84 1.00 -4.01
CA ARG A 107 -2.16 0.35 -4.11
C ARG A 107 -3.20 1.42 -4.40
N GLY A 108 -4.15 1.13 -5.28
CA GLY A 108 -5.32 1.97 -5.55
C GLY A 108 -6.53 1.54 -4.71
N SER A 109 -7.47 2.47 -4.50
CA SER A 109 -8.75 2.17 -3.87
C SER A 109 -9.59 1.23 -4.74
N GLY A 110 -10.25 0.27 -4.11
CA GLY A 110 -11.07 -0.75 -4.81
C GLY A 110 -10.28 -1.81 -5.56
N ASP A 111 -8.95 -1.77 -5.53
CA ASP A 111 -8.09 -2.78 -6.17
C ASP A 111 -7.30 -3.54 -5.09
N PRO A 112 -7.48 -4.86 -4.96
CA PRO A 112 -6.72 -5.66 -3.99
C PRO A 112 -5.24 -5.82 -4.38
N ARG A 113 -4.84 -5.37 -5.59
CA ARG A 113 -3.47 -5.53 -6.09
C ARG A 113 -2.57 -4.39 -5.65
N ALA A 114 -1.35 -4.73 -5.29
CA ALA A 114 -0.24 -3.80 -5.19
C ALA A 114 0.54 -3.78 -6.51
N PHE A 115 1.00 -2.60 -6.92
CA PHE A 115 1.76 -2.38 -8.15
C PHE A 115 3.14 -1.85 -7.81
N ALA A 116 4.15 -2.28 -8.57
CA ALA A 116 5.52 -1.76 -8.44
C ALA A 116 6.20 -1.59 -9.80
N GLU A 117 7.23 -0.78 -9.84
CA GLU A 117 8.29 -0.87 -10.84
C GLU A 117 9.21 -2.01 -10.45
N ARG A 118 9.67 -2.76 -11.44
CA ARG A 118 10.51 -3.95 -11.24
C ARG A 118 11.82 -3.75 -11.96
N THR A 119 12.92 -4.06 -11.29
CA THR A 119 14.25 -4.11 -11.90
C THR A 119 14.82 -5.50 -11.68
N VAL A 120 15.27 -6.14 -12.76
CA VAL A 120 15.91 -7.45 -12.72
C VAL A 120 17.32 -7.28 -13.29
N ASP A 121 18.34 -7.58 -12.51
CA ASP A 121 19.77 -7.47 -12.88
C ASP A 121 20.11 -6.10 -13.49
N GLY A 122 19.49 -5.04 -12.97
CA GLY A 122 19.66 -3.67 -13.45
C GLY A 122 18.80 -3.28 -14.65
N GLN A 123 18.05 -4.21 -15.24
CA GLN A 123 17.11 -3.93 -16.32
C GLN A 123 15.73 -3.57 -15.77
N LEU A 124 15.22 -2.40 -16.15
CA LEU A 124 13.90 -1.92 -15.76
C LEU A 124 12.80 -2.61 -16.57
N TYR A 125 11.83 -3.15 -15.89
CA TYR A 125 10.60 -3.72 -16.46
C TYR A 125 9.42 -2.77 -16.26
N PRO A 126 8.41 -2.83 -17.14
CA PRO A 126 7.20 -2.04 -16.98
C PRO A 126 6.55 -2.27 -15.62
N ARG A 127 5.93 -1.20 -15.10
CA ARG A 127 5.12 -1.28 -13.88
C ARG A 127 4.01 -2.32 -14.06
N ALA A 128 3.87 -3.20 -13.09
CA ALA A 128 2.89 -4.27 -13.12
C ALA A 128 2.36 -4.58 -11.70
N PRO A 129 1.24 -5.30 -11.58
CA PRO A 129 0.80 -5.82 -10.29
C PRO A 129 1.82 -6.85 -9.80
N ILE A 130 2.16 -6.75 -8.50
CA ILE A 130 3.17 -7.63 -7.88
C ILE A 130 2.54 -8.61 -6.90
N SER A 131 1.45 -8.23 -6.28
CA SER A 131 0.78 -9.05 -5.28
C SER A 131 -0.69 -8.68 -5.15
N THR A 132 -1.44 -9.59 -4.53
CA THR A 132 -2.82 -9.36 -4.09
C THR A 132 -2.91 -9.51 -2.58
N GLY A 133 -3.75 -8.69 -1.95
CA GLY A 133 -4.06 -8.79 -0.52
C GLY A 133 -5.32 -8.00 -0.21
N ASP A 134 -6.24 -8.59 0.54
CA ASP A 134 -7.49 -7.94 0.95
C ASP A 134 -7.39 -7.49 2.42
N VAL A 135 -7.67 -6.21 2.67
CA VAL A 135 -7.67 -5.64 4.03
C VAL A 135 -8.69 -6.36 4.92
N SER A 136 -9.78 -6.87 4.34
CA SER A 136 -10.79 -7.62 5.08
C SER A 136 -10.30 -8.95 5.65
N GLU A 137 -9.20 -9.51 5.12
CA GLU A 137 -8.54 -10.70 5.65
C GLU A 137 -7.62 -10.38 6.84
N GLY A 138 -7.30 -9.09 7.05
CA GLY A 138 -6.49 -8.61 8.18
C GLY A 138 -7.33 -8.19 9.38
N ARG A 139 -6.65 -7.73 10.41
CA ARG A 139 -7.26 -7.17 11.60
C ARG A 139 -6.98 -5.68 11.69
N VAL A 140 -8.03 -4.86 11.75
CA VAL A 140 -7.94 -3.42 11.94
C VAL A 140 -8.22 -3.05 13.40
N THR A 141 -7.39 -2.18 13.97
CA THR A 141 -7.59 -1.58 15.29
C THR A 141 -7.37 -0.08 15.20
N VAL A 142 -8.19 0.68 15.91
CA VAL A 142 -8.09 2.15 15.95
C VAL A 142 -7.94 2.59 17.38
N GLU A 143 -6.86 3.32 17.66
CA GLU A 143 -6.68 4.08 18.90
C GLU A 143 -7.21 5.49 18.67
N PRO A 144 -8.27 5.91 19.38
CA PRO A 144 -8.91 7.19 19.11
C PRO A 144 -8.00 8.37 19.46
N GLY A 145 -8.03 9.38 18.60
CA GLY A 145 -7.38 10.66 18.83
C GLY A 145 -8.31 11.66 19.51
N VAL A 146 -7.78 12.85 19.78
CA VAL A 146 -8.51 14.01 20.30
C VAL A 146 -8.35 15.16 19.32
N PRO A 147 -9.44 15.75 18.79
CA PRO A 147 -9.34 16.92 17.93
C PRO A 147 -8.65 18.07 18.65
N ALA A 148 -7.81 18.81 17.90
CA ALA A 148 -7.25 20.05 18.41
C ALA A 148 -8.34 21.14 18.48
N VAL A 149 -8.58 21.69 19.67
CA VAL A 149 -9.50 22.80 19.90
C VAL A 149 -8.74 23.87 20.68
N PRO A 150 -8.37 25.00 20.05
CA PRO A 150 -7.60 26.05 20.74
C PRO A 150 -8.26 26.51 22.02
N PRO A 151 -7.50 26.67 23.13
CA PRO A 151 -6.04 26.54 23.26
C PRO A 151 -5.52 25.12 23.55
N LEU A 152 -6.38 24.09 23.52
CA LEU A 152 -6.03 22.72 23.89
C LEU A 152 -5.35 22.01 22.71
N PRO A 153 -4.19 21.42 22.92
CA PRO A 153 -3.56 20.58 21.92
C PRO A 153 -4.38 19.30 21.69
N GLY A 154 -4.51 18.88 20.44
CA GLY A 154 -5.11 17.61 20.09
C GLY A 154 -4.12 16.42 20.27
N LYS A 155 -4.64 15.23 20.03
CA LYS A 155 -3.85 13.99 19.90
C LYS A 155 -4.29 13.31 18.59
N PRO A 156 -3.36 12.90 17.70
CA PRO A 156 -3.72 12.14 16.54
C PRO A 156 -4.32 10.78 16.94
N ALA A 157 -5.20 10.29 16.12
CA ALA A 157 -5.64 8.89 16.16
C ALA A 157 -4.61 8.01 15.48
N VAL A 158 -4.54 6.75 15.89
CA VAL A 158 -3.65 5.75 15.27
C VAL A 158 -4.49 4.58 14.76
N VAL A 159 -4.31 4.24 13.50
CA VAL A 159 -4.87 3.03 12.90
C VAL A 159 -3.76 2.00 12.71
N ARG A 160 -4.04 0.75 13.07
CA ARG A 160 -3.17 -0.40 12.83
C ARG A 160 -3.92 -1.45 12.06
N VAL A 161 -3.26 -1.97 11.03
CA VAL A 161 -3.74 -3.12 10.26
C VAL A 161 -2.70 -4.22 10.42
N THR A 162 -3.12 -5.45 10.71
CA THR A 162 -2.19 -6.55 10.93
C THR A 162 -2.63 -7.81 10.22
N GLY A 163 -1.66 -8.55 9.69
CA GLY A 163 -1.86 -9.92 9.21
C GLY A 163 -2.60 -10.05 7.89
N ILE A 164 -2.56 -9.04 6.99
CA ILE A 164 -3.13 -9.19 5.64
C ILE A 164 -2.31 -10.22 4.87
N PRO A 165 -2.88 -11.37 4.47
CA PRO A 165 -2.16 -12.35 3.67
C PRO A 165 -1.91 -11.80 2.26
N VAL A 166 -0.68 -11.95 1.79
CA VAL A 166 -0.25 -11.48 0.47
C VAL A 166 0.16 -12.65 -0.39
N ARG A 167 -0.38 -12.66 -1.61
CA ARG A 167 -0.14 -13.67 -2.63
C ARG A 167 0.48 -13.02 -3.87
N PRO A 168 1.45 -13.68 -4.54
CA PRO A 168 2.04 -13.13 -5.75
C PRO A 168 1.03 -13.12 -6.90
N THR A 169 1.18 -12.17 -7.82
CA THR A 169 0.45 -12.20 -9.08
C THR A 169 1.17 -13.10 -10.09
N GLN A 170 0.50 -13.46 -11.19
CA GLN A 170 1.12 -14.25 -12.25
C GLN A 170 2.31 -13.51 -12.86
N GLU A 171 2.20 -12.19 -13.04
CA GLU A 171 3.28 -11.35 -13.57
C GLU A 171 4.54 -11.35 -12.70
N THR A 172 4.37 -11.53 -11.39
CA THR A 172 5.50 -11.70 -10.47
C THR A 172 6.09 -13.10 -10.57
N LEU A 173 5.25 -14.11 -10.67
CA LEU A 173 5.69 -15.50 -10.84
C LEU A 173 6.46 -15.70 -12.14
N ASP A 174 6.02 -15.08 -13.24
CA ASP A 174 6.68 -15.15 -14.53
C ASP A 174 8.12 -14.58 -14.44
N VAL A 175 8.31 -13.47 -13.73
CA VAL A 175 9.65 -12.91 -13.48
C VAL A 175 10.50 -13.85 -12.64
N PHE A 176 9.95 -14.42 -11.57
CA PHE A 176 10.70 -15.38 -10.75
C PHE A 176 11.09 -16.63 -11.56
N GLN A 177 10.18 -17.13 -12.39
CA GLN A 177 10.49 -18.25 -13.27
C GLN A 177 11.56 -17.93 -14.32
N GLU A 178 11.52 -16.72 -14.91
CA GLU A 178 12.55 -16.25 -15.85
C GLU A 178 13.93 -16.17 -15.17
N VAL A 179 13.97 -15.67 -13.94
CA VAL A 179 15.22 -15.42 -13.20
C VAL A 179 15.76 -16.69 -12.55
N LEU A 180 14.91 -17.51 -11.97
CA LEU A 180 15.32 -18.70 -11.19
C LEU A 180 15.19 -20.02 -11.96
N GLY A 181 14.63 -19.98 -13.18
CA GLY A 181 14.48 -21.14 -14.04
C GLY A 181 13.35 -22.10 -13.68
N GLU A 182 12.78 -21.97 -12.47
CA GLU A 182 11.70 -22.83 -11.97
C GLU A 182 10.65 -21.97 -11.21
N PRO A 183 9.38 -22.41 -11.18
CA PRO A 183 8.34 -21.74 -10.38
C PRO A 183 8.61 -21.94 -8.89
N VAL A 184 8.83 -20.84 -8.17
CA VAL A 184 9.08 -20.86 -6.72
C VAL A 184 7.77 -20.90 -5.92
N PHE A 185 6.74 -20.23 -6.43
CA PHE A 185 5.44 -20.08 -5.78
C PHE A 185 4.30 -20.31 -6.77
N THR A 186 3.08 -20.32 -6.25
CA THR A 186 1.84 -20.24 -7.03
C THR A 186 1.05 -18.99 -6.63
N THR A 187 0.05 -18.62 -7.42
CA THR A 187 -0.83 -17.49 -7.10
C THR A 187 -1.64 -17.68 -5.81
N ASP A 188 -1.76 -18.91 -5.32
CA ASP A 188 -2.46 -19.24 -4.06
C ASP A 188 -1.53 -19.25 -2.85
N THR A 189 -0.22 -19.20 -3.08
CA THR A 189 0.77 -19.23 -2.00
C THR A 189 0.75 -17.92 -1.22
N VAL A 190 0.50 -17.97 0.09
CA VAL A 190 0.71 -16.81 0.97
C VAL A 190 2.20 -16.65 1.21
N ILE A 191 2.81 -15.67 0.54
CA ILE A 191 4.26 -15.42 0.62
C ILE A 191 4.65 -14.53 1.79
N ALA A 192 3.73 -13.67 2.22
CA ALA A 192 3.96 -12.75 3.33
C ALA A 192 2.65 -12.37 4.00
N HIS A 193 2.75 -11.80 5.20
CA HIS A 193 1.68 -11.03 5.81
C HIS A 193 2.07 -9.55 5.83
N VAL A 194 1.14 -8.67 5.50
CA VAL A 194 1.37 -7.24 5.55
C VAL A 194 0.69 -6.67 6.79
N SER A 195 1.45 -5.85 7.51
CA SER A 195 0.99 -5.06 8.63
C SER A 195 1.30 -3.58 8.38
N GLY A 196 0.58 -2.68 9.01
CA GLY A 196 0.84 -1.25 8.88
C GLY A 196 0.30 -0.48 10.06
N GLU A 197 0.89 0.69 10.27
CA GLU A 197 0.45 1.66 11.26
C GLU A 197 0.47 3.04 10.62
N GLY A 198 -0.54 3.85 10.94
CA GLY A 198 -0.58 5.22 10.49
C GLY A 198 -1.33 6.13 11.44
N SER A 199 -0.96 7.41 11.45
CA SER A 199 -1.60 8.44 12.26
C SER A 199 -2.44 9.39 11.41
N TYR A 200 -3.53 9.89 11.98
CA TYR A 200 -4.39 10.88 11.36
C TYR A 200 -5.01 11.81 12.40
N TRP A 201 -5.32 13.05 11.99
CA TRP A 201 -6.03 13.98 12.85
C TRP A 201 -7.54 13.77 12.74
N PRO A 202 -8.24 13.48 13.85
CA PRO A 202 -9.69 13.41 13.82
C PRO A 202 -10.26 14.78 13.50
N VAL A 203 -11.18 14.85 12.54
CA VAL A 203 -11.92 16.05 12.24
C VAL A 203 -12.96 16.28 13.35
N PRO A 204 -13.07 17.49 13.96
CA PRO A 204 -14.13 17.77 14.88
C PRO A 204 -15.47 17.47 14.22
N GLU A 205 -16.31 16.66 14.86
CA GLU A 205 -17.70 16.52 14.42
C GLU A 205 -18.29 17.93 14.36
N ARG A 206 -18.68 18.38 13.17
CA ARG A 206 -19.52 19.59 13.05
C ARG A 206 -20.77 19.27 13.83
N GLY A 207 -20.92 19.89 15.00
CA GLY A 207 -22.05 19.66 15.90
C GLY A 207 -23.33 19.60 15.10
N ALA A 208 -24.04 18.52 15.29
CA ALA A 208 -25.37 18.34 14.75
C ALA A 208 -26.15 19.62 15.05
N ASP A 209 -26.67 20.19 13.99
CA ASP A 209 -27.48 21.39 13.89
C ASP A 209 -28.00 21.93 15.21
N HIS A 210 -27.60 23.16 15.55
CA HIS A 210 -28.39 23.92 16.49
C HIS A 210 -29.83 23.93 15.99
N PRO A 211 -30.79 23.46 16.79
CA PRO A 211 -32.18 23.60 16.41
C PRO A 211 -32.44 25.10 16.15
N PRO A 212 -33.19 25.42 15.11
CA PRO A 212 -33.48 26.82 14.80
C PRO A 212 -34.08 27.49 16.02
N SER A 213 -33.49 28.61 16.41
CA SER A 213 -33.99 29.46 17.47
C SER A 213 -35.35 30.06 17.05
N SER A 214 -36.38 29.22 17.09
CA SER A 214 -37.77 29.65 16.97
C SER A 214 -38.44 29.48 18.33
N LEU A 215 -38.25 30.49 19.17
CA LEU A 215 -39.22 30.81 20.27
C LEU A 215 -38.73 32.10 20.97
N LEU A 216 -38.97 33.26 20.33
CA LEU A 216 -39.21 34.48 21.00
C LEU A 216 -40.40 35.14 20.28
N LYS A 217 -41.56 34.85 20.77
CA LYS A 217 -42.72 35.76 20.69
C LYS A 217 -43.00 36.29 22.07
#